data_3cdedc1e3b9ff1006b0b992cb0cbc862
#
_entry.id   3cdedc1e3b9ff1006b0b992cb0cbc862
#
_cell.length_a   1.000
_cell.length_b   1.000
_cell.length_c   1.000
_cell.angle_alpha   90.00
_cell.angle_beta   90.00
_cell.angle_gamma   90.00
#
_symmetry.space_group_name_H-M   'P 1'
#
loop_
_entity.id
_entity.type
_entity.pdbx_description
1 polymer ?
#
loop_
_entity_poly.entity_id
_entity_poly.type
_entity_poly.pdbx_seq_one_letter_code
_entity_poly.pdbx_strand_id
1 'polypeptide(L)'
;IDSFKYLKNENIKLIIAGEFYEPIDKYLNIIKELDLSEKVHIKNNFLDSEKIRDYICASDIVIQPYIKASQSGITPVSYFYNTPLIVSNISGLKEIIRKDKSGEVFDKTSENLSKAIKNTIKVDKLETYISNIEKSKMKYTWSRFVQELKKI
;
A
#
# COMPACT_ATOMS: atom_id res chain seq x y z
N ILE A 1 -10.62 5.13 -3.97
CA ILE A 1 -11.88 5.39 -3.22
C ILE A 1 -12.94 4.40 -3.69
N ASP A 2 -13.25 4.32 -4.98
CA ASP A 2 -14.37 3.51 -5.54
C ASP A 2 -14.39 2.03 -5.12
N SER A 3 -13.23 1.44 -4.84
CA SER A 3 -13.15 0.06 -4.34
C SER A 3 -13.87 -0.13 -3.00
N PHE A 4 -13.97 0.93 -2.19
CA PHE A 4 -14.58 0.88 -0.86
C PHE A 4 -16.11 0.74 -0.89
N LYS A 5 -16.77 1.04 -2.02
CA LYS A 5 -18.20 0.72 -2.19
C LYS A 5 -18.51 -0.78 -2.06
N TYR A 6 -17.54 -1.66 -2.39
CA TYR A 6 -17.64 -3.11 -2.25
C TYR A 6 -17.22 -3.62 -0.86
N LEU A 7 -16.78 -2.71 0.03
CA LEU A 7 -16.20 -3.00 1.33
C LEU A 7 -17.00 -2.37 2.49
N LYS A 8 -18.22 -1.89 2.21
CA LYS A 8 -19.05 -1.19 3.21
C LYS A 8 -19.31 -2.03 4.47
N ASN A 9 -19.46 -3.34 4.32
CA ASN A 9 -19.74 -4.26 5.43
C ASN A 9 -18.48 -4.78 6.15
N GLU A 10 -17.28 -4.48 5.63
CA GLU A 10 -16.04 -4.88 6.27
C GLU A 10 -15.64 -3.86 7.36
N ASN A 11 -15.07 -4.35 8.45
CA ASN A 11 -14.57 -3.47 9.52
C ASN A 11 -13.18 -2.95 9.18
N ILE A 12 -13.10 -2.07 8.17
CA ILE A 12 -11.86 -1.46 7.69
C ILE A 12 -12.03 0.04 7.47
N LYS A 13 -10.91 0.76 7.54
CA LYS A 13 -10.82 2.19 7.22
C LYS A 13 -9.72 2.40 6.19
N LEU A 14 -9.91 3.41 5.33
CA LEU A 14 -8.90 3.90 4.39
C LEU A 14 -8.41 5.27 4.83
N ILE A 15 -7.12 5.42 4.95
CA ILE A 15 -6.48 6.74 5.10
C ILE A 15 -5.76 7.04 3.79
N ILE A 16 -6.09 8.17 3.17
CA ILE A 16 -5.39 8.72 2.01
C ILE A 16 -4.62 9.92 2.51
N ALA A 17 -3.31 9.81 2.59
CA ALA A 17 -2.44 10.82 3.16
C ALA A 17 -1.37 11.29 2.17
N GLY A 18 -1.19 12.60 2.05
CA GLY A 18 -0.25 13.24 1.14
C GLY A 18 -0.82 14.52 0.54
N GLU A 19 0.00 15.27 -0.18
CA GLU A 19 -0.46 16.45 -0.90
C GLU A 19 -1.22 16.08 -2.17
N PHE A 20 -2.33 16.76 -2.38
CA PHE A 20 -3.13 16.63 -3.59
C PHE A 20 -2.75 17.75 -4.56
N TYR A 21 -2.36 17.37 -5.78
CA TYR A 21 -2.06 18.32 -6.87
C TYR A 21 -3.30 18.72 -7.68
N GLU A 22 -4.47 18.13 -7.34
CA GLU A 22 -5.78 18.45 -7.89
C GLU A 22 -6.73 18.92 -6.79
N PRO A 23 -7.83 19.63 -7.12
CA PRO A 23 -8.83 20.04 -6.13
C PRO A 23 -9.38 18.83 -5.34
N ILE A 24 -9.29 18.91 -4.03
CA ILE A 24 -9.71 17.84 -3.12
C ILE A 24 -11.22 17.58 -3.17
N ASP A 25 -12.02 18.59 -3.51
CA ASP A 25 -13.48 18.53 -3.53
C ASP A 25 -14.02 17.40 -4.40
N LYS A 26 -13.34 17.12 -5.51
CA LYS A 26 -13.62 15.97 -6.38
C LYS A 26 -13.65 14.65 -5.60
N TYR A 27 -12.69 14.44 -4.72
CA TYR A 27 -12.57 13.22 -3.92
C TYR A 27 -13.55 13.20 -2.75
N LEU A 28 -13.80 14.35 -2.12
CA LEU A 28 -14.77 14.49 -1.05
C LEU A 28 -16.19 14.23 -1.54
N ASN A 29 -16.52 14.70 -2.75
CA ASN A 29 -17.80 14.42 -3.38
C ASN A 29 -18.00 12.92 -3.65
N ILE A 30 -17.00 12.23 -4.19
CA ILE A 30 -17.04 10.76 -4.40
C ILE A 30 -17.27 10.03 -3.06
N ILE A 31 -16.59 10.43 -1.99
CA ILE A 31 -16.74 9.84 -0.67
C ILE A 31 -18.19 10.01 -0.18
N LYS A 32 -18.76 11.20 -0.34
CA LYS A 32 -20.13 11.52 0.05
C LYS A 32 -21.17 10.77 -0.79
N GLU A 33 -21.03 10.79 -2.12
CA GLU A 33 -21.93 10.10 -3.06
C GLU A 33 -21.97 8.59 -2.82
N LEU A 34 -20.83 8.00 -2.46
CA LEU A 34 -20.72 6.58 -2.15
C LEU A 34 -21.06 6.23 -0.70
N ASP A 35 -21.43 7.22 0.13
CA ASP A 35 -21.70 7.04 1.57
C ASP A 35 -20.53 6.34 2.29
N LEU A 36 -19.33 6.89 2.13
CA LEU A 36 -18.08 6.35 2.68
C LEU A 36 -17.41 7.25 3.73
N SER A 37 -18.10 8.29 4.22
CA SER A 37 -17.52 9.32 5.11
C SER A 37 -16.95 8.75 6.41
N GLU A 38 -17.54 7.66 6.94
CA GLU A 38 -17.07 7.00 8.15
C GLU A 38 -15.90 6.03 7.91
N LYS A 39 -15.62 5.71 6.65
CA LYS A 39 -14.62 4.70 6.27
C LYS A 39 -13.40 5.26 5.55
N VAL A 40 -13.55 6.40 4.85
CA VAL A 40 -12.48 6.97 4.02
C VAL A 40 -12.11 8.35 4.55
N HIS A 41 -10.89 8.48 5.02
CA HIS A 41 -10.36 9.72 5.60
C HIS A 41 -9.22 10.27 4.74
N ILE A 42 -9.32 11.54 4.32
CA ILE A 42 -8.28 12.24 3.58
C ILE A 42 -7.49 13.15 4.52
N LYS A 43 -6.18 13.09 4.45
CA LYS A 43 -5.21 13.95 5.13
C LYS A 43 -4.38 14.67 4.06
N ASN A 44 -4.91 15.82 3.59
CA ASN A 44 -4.28 16.62 2.54
C ASN A 44 -3.23 17.56 3.14
N ASN A 45 -2.04 17.07 3.36
CA ASN A 45 -0.90 17.85 3.80
C ASN A 45 0.42 17.18 3.43
N PHE A 46 1.49 17.96 3.36
CA PHE A 46 2.84 17.40 3.22
C PHE A 46 3.14 16.44 4.36
N LEU A 47 3.73 15.31 4.01
CA LEU A 47 4.16 14.30 4.97
C LEU A 47 5.69 14.27 5.03
N ASP A 48 6.24 14.64 6.18
CA ASP A 48 7.62 14.38 6.51
C ASP A 48 7.86 12.88 6.80
N SER A 49 9.11 12.48 6.95
CA SER A 49 9.48 11.08 7.17
C SER A 49 8.87 10.49 8.44
N GLU A 50 8.66 11.31 9.48
CA GLU A 50 8.05 10.85 10.73
C GLU A 50 6.58 10.51 10.56
N LYS A 51 5.83 11.38 9.89
CA LYS A 51 4.41 11.14 9.60
C LYS A 51 4.21 9.96 8.64
N ILE A 52 5.08 9.81 7.62
CA ILE A 52 5.06 8.63 6.75
C ILE A 52 5.23 7.35 7.58
N ARG A 53 6.23 7.33 8.46
CA ARG A 53 6.45 6.23 9.41
C ARG A 53 5.19 5.94 10.23
N ASP A 54 4.62 6.97 10.84
CA ASP A 54 3.49 6.83 11.75
C ASP A 54 2.26 6.25 11.03
N TYR A 55 1.97 6.73 9.81
CA TYR A 55 0.88 6.15 9.01
C TYR A 55 1.14 4.69 8.61
N ILE A 56 2.37 4.36 8.20
CA ILE A 56 2.72 2.99 7.81
C ILE A 56 2.65 2.06 9.02
N CYS A 57 3.22 2.46 10.17
CA CYS A 57 3.18 1.67 11.40
C CYS A 57 1.76 1.49 11.96
N ALA A 58 0.87 2.46 11.74
CA ALA A 58 -0.53 2.36 12.17
C ALA A 58 -1.42 1.60 11.17
N SER A 59 -0.88 1.19 10.03
CA SER A 59 -1.64 0.53 8.96
C SER A 59 -1.35 -0.97 8.95
N ASP A 60 -2.40 -1.78 8.79
CA ASP A 60 -2.26 -3.22 8.53
C ASP A 60 -1.78 -3.51 7.11
N ILE A 61 -2.08 -2.60 6.16
CA ILE A 61 -1.80 -2.77 4.73
C ILE A 61 -1.51 -1.41 4.11
N VAL A 62 -0.50 -1.33 3.26
CA VAL A 62 -0.24 -0.18 2.39
C VAL A 62 -0.70 -0.47 0.97
N ILE A 63 -1.47 0.44 0.38
CA ILE A 63 -2.00 0.29 -0.98
C ILE A 63 -1.31 1.27 -1.92
N GLN A 64 -0.76 0.76 -3.03
CA GLN A 64 -0.12 1.55 -4.09
C GLN A 64 -0.88 1.39 -5.42
N PRO A 65 -1.98 2.14 -5.62
CA PRO A 65 -2.85 2.01 -6.79
C PRO A 65 -2.33 2.85 -7.97
N TYR A 66 -1.04 2.76 -8.27
CA TYR A 66 -0.40 3.59 -9.28
C TYR A 66 -0.85 3.23 -10.69
N ILE A 67 -1.02 4.24 -11.53
CA ILE A 67 -1.31 4.07 -12.96
C ILE A 67 -0.03 3.77 -13.71
N LYS A 68 1.06 4.47 -13.39
CA LYS A 68 2.41 4.29 -13.93
C LYS A 68 3.43 4.53 -12.83
N ALA A 69 4.40 3.65 -12.69
CA ALA A 69 5.58 3.84 -11.86
C ALA A 69 6.65 2.84 -12.30
N SER A 70 7.92 3.24 -12.26
CA SER A 70 9.06 2.33 -12.42
C SER A 70 9.44 1.70 -11.08
N GLN A 71 9.26 2.42 -10.00
CA GLN A 71 9.50 2.01 -8.61
C GLN A 71 8.76 2.95 -7.65
N SER A 72 8.73 2.61 -6.35
CA SER A 72 8.16 3.45 -5.31
C SER A 72 9.03 3.47 -4.06
N GLY A 73 9.33 4.66 -3.55
CA GLY A 73 10.01 4.82 -2.26
C GLY A 73 9.22 4.32 -1.07
N ILE A 74 7.90 4.22 -1.19
CA ILE A 74 7.03 3.68 -0.12
C ILE A 74 7.22 2.16 0.05
N THR A 75 7.55 1.43 -1.01
CA THR A 75 7.77 -0.03 -0.93
C THR A 75 8.87 -0.41 0.08
N PRO A 76 10.11 0.13 0.00
CA PRO A 76 11.15 -0.20 0.98
C PRO A 76 10.81 0.28 2.40
N VAL A 77 10.09 1.39 2.55
CA VAL A 77 9.67 1.88 3.88
C VAL A 77 8.63 0.91 4.48
N SER A 78 7.64 0.45 3.70
CA SER A 78 6.68 -0.56 4.16
C SER A 78 7.37 -1.87 4.56
N TYR A 79 8.37 -2.32 3.79
CA TYR A 79 9.17 -3.50 4.14
C TYR A 79 9.94 -3.30 5.45
N PHE A 80 10.52 -2.12 5.65
CA PHE A 80 11.25 -1.82 6.90
C PHE A 80 10.36 -1.99 8.13
N TYR A 81 9.10 -1.56 8.02
CA TYR A 81 8.11 -1.65 9.11
C TYR A 81 7.24 -2.93 9.06
N ASN A 82 7.59 -3.91 8.23
CA ASN A 82 6.87 -5.19 8.06
C ASN A 82 5.41 -5.05 7.61
N THR A 83 5.06 -3.96 6.93
CA THR A 83 3.69 -3.71 6.49
C THR A 83 3.45 -4.29 5.09
N PRO A 84 2.52 -5.24 4.91
CA PRO A 84 2.16 -5.83 3.63
C PRO A 84 1.64 -4.80 2.62
N LEU A 85 1.84 -5.11 1.33
CA LEU A 85 1.46 -4.21 0.26
C LEU A 85 0.41 -4.81 -0.67
N ILE A 86 -0.48 -3.94 -1.15
CA ILE A 86 -1.35 -4.22 -2.30
C ILE A 86 -0.93 -3.25 -3.40
N VAL A 87 -0.47 -3.77 -4.53
CA VAL A 87 0.06 -2.93 -5.61
C VAL A 87 -0.65 -3.19 -6.93
N SER A 88 -0.73 -2.17 -7.77
CA SER A 88 -1.22 -2.31 -9.14
C SER A 88 -0.35 -3.29 -9.95
N ASN A 89 -0.96 -4.01 -10.89
CA ASN A 89 -0.26 -4.88 -11.84
C ASN A 89 0.51 -4.05 -12.89
N ILE A 90 1.55 -3.35 -12.45
CA ILE A 90 2.49 -2.60 -13.27
C ILE A 90 3.90 -3.07 -13.03
N SER A 91 4.74 -2.94 -14.07
CA SER A 91 6.17 -3.23 -13.97
C SER A 91 6.83 -2.33 -12.93
N GLY A 92 7.82 -2.87 -12.21
CA GLY A 92 8.54 -2.13 -11.15
C GLY A 92 7.90 -2.22 -9.76
N LEU A 93 6.62 -2.58 -9.65
CA LEU A 93 5.97 -2.84 -8.35
C LEU A 93 5.66 -4.32 -8.16
N LYS A 94 4.97 -4.92 -9.13
CA LYS A 94 4.50 -6.32 -9.03
C LYS A 94 5.61 -7.35 -8.87
N GLU A 95 6.77 -7.12 -9.48
CA GLU A 95 7.88 -8.06 -9.49
C GLU A 95 8.38 -8.33 -8.07
N ILE A 96 8.57 -7.27 -7.28
CA ILE A 96 9.02 -7.38 -5.88
C ILE A 96 7.96 -8.14 -5.06
N ILE A 97 6.70 -7.72 -5.16
CA ILE A 97 5.61 -8.29 -4.36
C ILE A 97 5.41 -9.78 -4.68
N ARG A 98 5.45 -10.14 -5.97
CA ARG A 98 5.32 -11.55 -6.41
C ARG A 98 6.52 -12.39 -5.98
N LYS A 99 7.74 -11.87 -6.16
CA LYS A 99 8.99 -12.56 -5.80
C LYS A 99 9.07 -12.87 -4.32
N ASP A 100 8.76 -11.88 -3.50
CA ASP A 100 8.88 -11.99 -2.05
C ASP A 100 7.58 -12.49 -1.38
N LYS A 101 6.49 -12.63 -2.14
CA LYS A 101 5.16 -13.02 -1.63
C LYS A 101 4.73 -12.17 -0.42
N SER A 102 4.92 -10.87 -0.54
CA SER A 102 4.78 -9.88 0.53
C SER A 102 3.45 -9.12 0.50
N GLY A 103 2.50 -9.57 -0.30
CA GLY A 103 1.21 -8.92 -0.48
C GLY A 103 0.49 -9.36 -1.74
N GLU A 104 -0.42 -8.54 -2.22
CA GLU A 104 -1.26 -8.81 -3.39
C GLU A 104 -0.94 -7.89 -4.56
N VAL A 105 -1.14 -8.41 -5.77
CA VAL A 105 -1.08 -7.63 -7.02
C VAL A 105 -2.46 -7.64 -7.64
N PHE A 106 -3.01 -6.46 -7.95
CA PHE A 106 -4.35 -6.34 -8.54
C PHE A 106 -4.33 -5.68 -9.92
N ASP A 107 -5.22 -6.13 -10.79
CA ASP A 107 -5.52 -5.45 -12.05
C ASP A 107 -6.34 -4.19 -11.78
N LYS A 108 -6.08 -3.13 -12.55
CA LYS A 108 -6.49 -1.74 -12.26
C LYS A 108 -8.00 -1.49 -12.35
N THR A 109 -8.80 -2.28 -11.64
CA THR A 109 -10.22 -2.03 -11.44
C THR A 109 -10.56 -1.92 -9.95
N SER A 110 -11.58 -1.14 -9.62
CA SER A 110 -12.05 -0.97 -8.25
C SER A 110 -12.50 -2.30 -7.63
N GLU A 111 -13.09 -3.17 -8.43
CA GLU A 111 -13.51 -4.51 -7.99
C GLU A 111 -12.32 -5.40 -7.65
N ASN A 112 -11.29 -5.43 -8.52
CA ASN A 112 -10.09 -6.25 -8.26
C ASN A 112 -9.32 -5.74 -7.04
N LEU A 113 -9.24 -4.43 -6.84
CA LEU A 113 -8.67 -3.86 -5.62
C LEU A 113 -9.47 -4.29 -4.38
N SER A 114 -10.79 -4.25 -4.43
CA SER A 114 -11.61 -4.69 -3.29
C SER A 114 -11.43 -6.18 -2.98
N LYS A 115 -11.30 -7.04 -4.00
CA LYS A 115 -10.99 -8.46 -3.82
C LYS A 115 -9.61 -8.66 -3.19
N ALA A 116 -8.59 -7.93 -3.65
CA ALA A 116 -7.25 -7.98 -3.08
C ALA A 116 -7.25 -7.55 -1.61
N ILE A 117 -7.96 -6.47 -1.25
CA ILE A 117 -8.12 -6.02 0.13
C ILE A 117 -8.77 -7.13 0.97
N LYS A 118 -9.93 -7.65 0.55
CA LYS A 118 -10.64 -8.73 1.27
C LYS A 118 -9.80 -9.99 1.47
N ASN A 119 -8.94 -10.30 0.51
CA ASN A 119 -8.04 -11.45 0.63
C ASN A 119 -6.91 -11.17 1.63
N THR A 120 -6.32 -9.96 1.58
CA THR A 120 -5.17 -9.59 2.41
C THR A 120 -5.54 -9.44 3.89
N ILE A 121 -6.75 -8.95 4.22
CA ILE A 121 -7.18 -8.76 5.62
C ILE A 121 -7.48 -10.06 6.38
N LYS A 122 -7.48 -11.21 5.71
CA LYS A 122 -7.58 -12.50 6.40
C LYS A 122 -6.34 -12.72 7.26
N VAL A 123 -6.55 -13.10 8.52
CA VAL A 123 -5.48 -13.20 9.52
C VAL A 123 -4.32 -14.07 9.04
N ASP A 124 -4.61 -15.26 8.53
CA ASP A 124 -3.63 -16.21 7.99
C ASP A 124 -2.80 -15.64 6.83
N LYS A 125 -3.43 -14.83 5.98
CA LYS A 125 -2.76 -14.17 4.85
C LYS A 125 -1.88 -13.02 5.33
N LEU A 126 -2.40 -12.18 6.21
CA LEU A 126 -1.67 -11.03 6.74
C LEU A 126 -0.38 -11.48 7.45
N GLU A 127 -0.49 -12.47 8.35
CA GLU A 127 0.66 -13.06 9.04
C GLU A 127 1.67 -13.67 8.07
N THR A 128 1.20 -14.36 7.03
CA THR A 128 2.07 -14.92 5.99
C THR A 128 2.85 -13.83 5.27
N TYR A 129 2.21 -12.72 4.87
CA TYR A 129 2.88 -11.62 4.19
C TYR A 129 3.90 -10.92 5.09
N ILE A 130 3.55 -10.68 6.36
CA ILE A 130 4.47 -10.10 7.36
C ILE A 130 5.72 -10.98 7.48
N SER A 131 5.55 -12.29 7.70
CA SER A 131 6.67 -13.24 7.80
C SER A 131 7.55 -13.25 6.54
N ASN A 132 6.96 -13.15 5.36
CA ASN A 132 7.69 -13.10 4.10
C ASN A 132 8.48 -11.79 3.93
N ILE A 133 7.92 -10.67 4.38
CA ILE A 133 8.61 -9.38 4.41
C ILE A 133 9.82 -9.46 5.35
N GLU A 134 9.67 -9.99 6.55
CA GLU A 134 10.76 -10.14 7.52
C GLU A 134 11.95 -10.92 6.95
N LYS A 135 11.66 -12.00 6.23
CA LYS A 135 12.68 -12.81 5.54
C LYS A 135 13.35 -12.10 4.36
N SER A 136 12.61 -11.21 3.70
CA SER A 136 13.03 -10.59 2.44
C SER A 136 13.68 -9.22 2.62
N LYS A 137 13.29 -8.43 3.63
CA LYS A 137 13.69 -7.03 3.79
C LYS A 137 15.21 -6.82 3.86
N MET A 138 15.96 -7.78 4.38
CA MET A 138 17.43 -7.68 4.46
C MET A 138 18.11 -7.63 3.09
N LYS A 139 17.44 -8.10 2.03
CA LYS A 139 17.95 -8.01 0.64
C LYS A 139 17.99 -6.56 0.14
N TYR A 140 17.20 -5.67 0.72
CA TYR A 140 16.99 -4.28 0.29
C TYR A 140 17.65 -3.25 1.21
N THR A 141 18.59 -3.69 2.07
CA THR A 141 19.35 -2.80 2.95
C THR A 141 20.55 -2.16 2.24
N TRP A 142 20.94 -0.98 2.67
CA TRP A 142 22.17 -0.32 2.20
C TRP A 142 23.41 -1.19 2.40
N SER A 143 23.52 -1.90 3.51
CA SER A 143 24.63 -2.81 3.79
C SER A 143 24.74 -3.90 2.71
N ARG A 144 23.61 -4.47 2.29
CA ARG A 144 23.59 -5.46 1.22
C ARG A 144 23.95 -4.85 -0.12
N PHE A 145 23.43 -3.68 -0.44
CA PHE A 145 23.78 -2.96 -1.67
C PHE A 145 25.29 -2.70 -1.76
N VAL A 146 25.91 -2.20 -0.70
CA VAL A 146 27.37 -1.96 -0.64
C VAL A 146 28.16 -3.27 -0.79
N GLN A 147 27.70 -4.37 -0.19
CA GLN A 147 28.34 -5.68 -0.36
C GLN A 147 28.31 -6.17 -1.81
N GLU A 148 27.21 -5.97 -2.51
CA GLU A 148 27.12 -6.37 -3.94
C GLU A 148 28.00 -5.48 -4.82
N LEU A 149 28.08 -4.16 -4.57
CA LEU A 149 29.00 -3.27 -5.29
C LEU A 149 30.48 -3.66 -5.15
N LYS A 150 30.88 -4.16 -3.97
CA LYS A 150 32.27 -4.59 -3.74
C LYS A 150 32.67 -5.87 -4.49
N LYS A 151 31.75 -6.56 -5.11
CA LYS A 151 31.99 -7.79 -5.89
C LYS A 151 32.26 -7.49 -7.38
N ILE A 152 32.03 -6.27 -7.82
CA ILE A 152 32.32 -5.78 -9.19
C ILE A 152 33.73 -5.25 -9.26
#